data_98a0bc620ed35cd1ddb6140a340a43e4
#
_entry.id   98a0bc620ed35cd1ddb6140a340a43e4
#
_cell.length_a   1.000
_cell.length_b   1.000
_cell.length_c   1.000
_cell.angle_alpha   90.00
_cell.angle_beta   90.00
_cell.angle_gamma   90.00
#
_symmetry.space_group_name_H-M   'P 1'
#
loop_
_entity.id
_entity.type
_entity.pdbx_description
1 polymer ?
#
loop_
_entity_poly.entity_id
_entity_poly.type
_entity_poly.pdbx_seq_one_letter_code
_entity_poly.pdbx_strand_id
1 'polypeptide(L)'
;VLPEKCVFGFLGDVIDDYAFEMDAVIAEHFETITKSYPVYIVQQNGLEFCLCQAPLGAAAAAQLLDFLISCGCKKIISAGSCGVLTDLDENEFLIPIRAMRDEGTSYHYLPAARFIDLEPSAIKAIEQTFCALNIPFQKCITWTTDGFFRETRDMVEYRKSEGCATVEMECAALAA
;
A
#
# COMPACT_ATOMS: atom_id res chain seq x y z
N VAL A 1 13.24 -18.50 -2.46
CA VAL A 1 11.75 -18.39 -2.38
C VAL A 1 11.44 -17.62 -1.12
N LEU A 2 10.70 -16.55 -1.25
CA LEU A 2 10.30 -15.72 -0.12
C LEU A 2 9.07 -16.32 0.61
N PRO A 3 8.85 -15.97 1.90
CA PRO A 3 7.62 -16.27 2.61
C PRO A 3 6.36 -15.82 1.87
N GLU A 4 5.26 -16.55 2.02
CA GLU A 4 3.97 -16.19 1.38
C GLU A 4 3.40 -14.85 1.84
N LYS A 5 3.73 -14.43 3.06
CA LYS A 5 3.22 -13.19 3.67
C LYS A 5 4.25 -12.08 3.51
N CYS A 6 3.78 -10.88 3.22
CA CYS A 6 4.63 -9.70 3.09
C CYS A 6 3.95 -8.46 3.68
N VAL A 7 4.74 -7.67 4.41
CA VAL A 7 4.41 -6.29 4.78
C VAL A 7 5.16 -5.36 3.82
N PHE A 8 4.40 -4.62 3.03
CA PHE A 8 4.88 -3.72 1.98
C PHE A 8 4.62 -2.28 2.43
N GLY A 9 5.61 -1.66 3.07
CA GLY A 9 5.43 -0.43 3.83
C GLY A 9 5.92 0.83 3.14
N PHE A 10 5.09 1.88 3.11
CA PHE A 10 5.46 3.25 2.73
C PHE A 10 5.75 4.05 4.00
N LEU A 11 6.72 3.60 4.81
CA LEU A 11 6.96 4.08 6.17
C LEU A 11 8.36 4.67 6.40
N GLY A 12 9.12 4.87 5.32
CA GLY A 12 10.47 5.42 5.40
C GLY A 12 11.41 4.52 6.21
N ASP A 13 12.31 5.14 6.97
CA ASP A 13 13.36 4.45 7.71
C ASP A 13 12.82 3.49 8.79
N VAL A 14 11.55 3.63 9.19
CA VAL A 14 10.89 2.74 10.16
C VAL A 14 10.96 1.27 9.73
N ILE A 15 10.94 0.99 8.43
CA ILE A 15 11.04 -0.38 7.91
C ILE A 15 12.42 -0.98 8.22
N ASP A 16 13.48 -0.22 7.94
CA ASP A 16 14.86 -0.67 8.16
C ASP A 16 15.17 -0.75 9.67
N ASP A 17 14.70 0.23 10.44
CA ASP A 17 14.84 0.25 11.91
C ASP A 17 14.16 -0.97 12.54
N TYR A 18 12.93 -1.26 12.14
CA TYR A 18 12.20 -2.43 12.63
C TYR A 18 12.88 -3.74 12.23
N ALA A 19 13.36 -3.84 10.98
CA ALA A 19 14.11 -5.01 10.53
C ALA A 19 15.37 -5.24 11.38
N PHE A 20 16.08 -4.16 11.71
CA PHE A 20 17.25 -4.22 12.58
C PHE A 20 16.90 -4.65 14.02
N GLU A 21 15.84 -4.08 14.62
CA GLU A 21 15.36 -4.45 15.97
C GLU A 21 14.94 -5.92 16.06
N MET A 22 14.44 -6.48 14.96
CA MET A 22 13.97 -7.86 14.89
C MET A 22 15.06 -8.87 14.47
N ASP A 23 16.32 -8.45 14.34
CA ASP A 23 17.43 -9.26 13.81
C ASP A 23 17.07 -9.90 12.45
N ALA A 24 16.34 -9.18 11.61
CA ALA A 24 15.86 -9.70 10.33
C ALA A 24 17.01 -9.96 9.36
N VAL A 25 16.86 -10.99 8.54
CA VAL A 25 17.83 -11.35 7.51
C VAL A 25 17.44 -10.74 6.18
N ILE A 26 18.38 -10.08 5.50
CA ILE A 26 18.18 -9.66 4.11
C ILE A 26 18.21 -10.92 3.23
N ALA A 27 17.07 -11.24 2.62
CA ALA A 27 16.92 -12.39 1.75
C ALA A 27 17.23 -12.07 0.29
N GLU A 28 16.84 -10.89 -0.14
CA GLU A 28 16.97 -10.43 -1.54
C GLU A 28 17.15 -8.91 -1.58
N HIS A 29 17.54 -8.41 -2.74
CA HIS A 29 17.51 -6.99 -3.07
C HIS A 29 16.76 -6.80 -4.39
N PHE A 30 15.81 -5.88 -4.38
CA PHE A 30 15.24 -5.39 -5.62
C PHE A 30 16.09 -4.21 -6.11
N GLU A 31 16.88 -4.47 -7.14
CA GLU A 31 17.81 -3.49 -7.71
C GLU A 31 17.12 -2.67 -8.79
N THR A 32 17.15 -1.36 -8.64
CA THR A 32 16.78 -0.40 -9.70
C THR A 32 17.98 0.41 -10.13
N ILE A 33 17.86 1.18 -11.21
CA ILE A 33 18.96 2.04 -11.67
C ILE A 33 19.31 3.14 -10.66
N THR A 34 18.42 3.47 -9.74
CA THR A 34 18.56 4.59 -8.80
C THR A 34 18.67 4.16 -7.35
N LYS A 35 18.14 3.02 -6.98
CA LYS A 35 18.11 2.56 -5.58
C LYS A 35 17.99 1.04 -5.51
N SER A 36 18.64 0.46 -4.49
CA SER A 36 18.46 -0.91 -4.04
C SER A 36 17.46 -0.94 -2.87
N TYR A 37 16.49 -1.85 -2.93
CA TYR A 37 15.49 -2.06 -1.88
C TYR A 37 15.71 -3.42 -1.25
N PRO A 38 16.16 -3.49 0.03
CA PRO A 38 16.31 -4.76 0.71
C PRO A 38 14.95 -5.39 0.99
N VAL A 39 14.87 -6.70 0.85
CA VAL A 39 13.73 -7.52 1.24
C VAL A 39 14.16 -8.35 2.44
N TYR A 40 13.60 -8.05 3.59
CA TYR A 40 13.91 -8.73 4.84
C TYR A 40 12.98 -9.93 5.07
N ILE A 41 13.50 -10.96 5.73
CA ILE A 41 12.70 -12.01 6.36
C ILE A 41 12.70 -11.75 7.86
N VAL A 42 11.50 -11.56 8.42
CA VAL A 42 11.26 -11.35 9.85
C VAL A 42 10.61 -12.60 10.42
N GLN A 43 11.09 -13.01 11.60
CA GLN A 43 10.45 -14.05 12.40
C GLN A 43 9.92 -13.46 13.69
N GLN A 44 8.61 -13.51 13.88
CA GLN A 44 7.97 -12.97 15.09
C GLN A 44 6.79 -13.86 15.52
N ASN A 45 6.77 -14.23 16.80
CA ASN A 45 5.68 -15.03 17.40
C ASN A 45 5.35 -16.32 16.61
N GLY A 46 6.37 -16.98 16.05
CA GLY A 46 6.20 -18.19 15.24
C GLY A 46 5.67 -17.94 13.81
N LEU A 47 5.56 -16.68 13.41
CA LEU A 47 5.25 -16.28 12.05
C LEU A 47 6.53 -15.85 11.31
N GLU A 48 6.63 -16.26 10.05
CA GLU A 48 7.65 -15.79 9.14
C GLU A 48 6.99 -14.97 8.03
N PHE A 49 7.54 -13.80 7.74
CA PHE A 49 7.03 -12.91 6.70
C PHE A 49 8.12 -12.05 6.10
N CYS A 50 7.89 -11.58 4.87
CA CYS A 50 8.72 -10.56 4.26
C CYS A 50 8.36 -9.18 4.79
N LEU A 51 9.36 -8.32 4.86
CA LEU A 51 9.21 -6.90 5.15
C LEU A 51 10.06 -6.12 4.15
N CYS A 52 9.51 -5.10 3.52
CA CYS A 52 10.29 -4.21 2.66
C CYS A 52 9.71 -2.80 2.61
N GLN A 53 10.57 -1.83 2.40
CA GLN A 53 10.20 -0.46 2.09
C GLN A 53 9.67 -0.40 0.66
N ALA A 54 8.44 0.05 0.51
CA ALA A 54 7.84 0.30 -0.80
C ALA A 54 8.38 1.59 -1.43
N PRO A 55 8.68 1.61 -2.73
CA PRO A 55 9.03 2.84 -3.43
C PRO A 55 7.80 3.71 -3.66
N LEU A 56 7.99 5.02 -3.64
CA LEU A 56 6.94 5.99 -3.90
C LEU A 56 6.48 5.94 -5.37
N GLY A 57 5.18 5.99 -5.56
CA GLY A 57 4.52 6.09 -6.86
C GLY A 57 4.14 4.74 -7.47
N ALA A 58 3.00 4.73 -8.13
CA ALA A 58 2.33 3.54 -8.69
C ALA A 58 3.27 2.65 -9.51
N ALA A 59 4.02 3.23 -10.46
CA ALA A 59 4.88 2.45 -11.36
C ALA A 59 6.02 1.73 -10.62
N ALA A 60 6.69 2.42 -9.70
CA ALA A 60 7.81 1.84 -8.97
C ALA A 60 7.33 0.80 -7.94
N ALA A 61 6.23 1.09 -7.26
CA ALA A 61 5.63 0.18 -6.28
C ALA A 61 5.14 -1.12 -6.93
N ALA A 62 4.45 -1.02 -8.07
CA ALA A 62 3.96 -2.21 -8.81
C ALA A 62 5.12 -3.10 -9.29
N GLN A 63 6.24 -2.54 -9.75
CA GLN A 63 7.41 -3.31 -10.16
C GLN A 63 8.01 -4.12 -9.01
N LEU A 64 8.16 -3.52 -7.83
CA LEU A 64 8.63 -4.25 -6.65
C LEU A 64 7.61 -5.29 -6.19
N LEU A 65 6.31 -4.98 -6.25
CA LEU A 65 5.25 -5.94 -5.93
C LEU A 65 5.29 -7.17 -6.85
N ASP A 66 5.43 -6.98 -8.16
CA ASP A 66 5.59 -8.05 -9.14
C ASP A 66 6.82 -8.92 -8.83
N PHE A 67 7.94 -8.29 -8.46
CA PHE A 67 9.14 -9.01 -8.03
C PHE A 67 8.86 -9.88 -6.80
N LEU A 68 8.22 -9.34 -5.76
CA LEU A 68 7.87 -10.08 -4.54
C LEU A 68 6.95 -11.28 -4.84
N ILE A 69 5.95 -11.07 -5.70
CA ILE A 69 5.04 -12.13 -6.14
C ILE A 69 5.82 -13.22 -6.89
N SER A 70 6.70 -12.84 -7.80
CA SER A 70 7.52 -13.80 -8.55
C SER A 70 8.45 -14.61 -7.64
N CYS A 71 8.88 -14.05 -6.52
CA CYS A 71 9.70 -14.70 -5.50
C CYS A 71 8.92 -15.56 -4.50
N GLY A 72 7.57 -15.53 -4.52
CA GLY A 72 6.74 -16.42 -3.71
C GLY A 72 5.72 -15.76 -2.79
N CYS A 73 5.69 -14.43 -2.68
CA CYS A 73 4.70 -13.73 -1.86
C CYS A 73 3.30 -13.88 -2.48
N LYS A 74 2.28 -14.14 -1.63
CA LYS A 74 0.88 -14.34 -2.06
C LYS A 74 -0.11 -13.52 -1.24
N LYS A 75 0.27 -13.12 -0.04
CA LYS A 75 -0.57 -12.39 0.91
C LYS A 75 0.19 -11.14 1.35
N ILE A 76 -0.17 -10.02 0.77
CA ILE A 76 0.57 -8.78 0.93
C ILE A 76 -0.33 -7.75 1.58
N ILE A 77 0.14 -7.15 2.66
CA ILE A 77 -0.49 -6.00 3.31
C ILE A 77 0.39 -4.79 3.06
N SER A 78 -0.21 -3.75 2.53
CA SER A 78 0.43 -2.45 2.35
C SER A 78 -0.05 -1.47 3.42
N ALA A 79 0.86 -0.65 3.92
CA ALA A 79 0.58 0.41 4.88
C ALA A 79 1.38 1.67 4.55
N GLY A 80 0.76 2.82 4.73
CA GLY A 80 1.38 4.12 4.46
C GLY A 80 0.50 5.26 4.94
N SER A 81 0.86 6.49 4.61
CA SER A 81 0.06 7.69 4.88
C SER A 81 -0.71 8.11 3.63
N CYS A 82 -1.75 8.92 3.83
CA CYS A 82 -2.52 9.52 2.74
C CYS A 82 -2.87 10.97 3.07
N GLY A 83 -3.16 11.75 2.05
CA GLY A 83 -3.80 13.04 2.19
C GLY A 83 -5.29 12.88 2.47
N VAL A 84 -5.86 13.73 3.33
CA VAL A 84 -7.28 13.72 3.69
C VAL A 84 -8.02 14.77 2.87
N LEU A 85 -9.13 14.37 2.24
CA LEU A 85 -9.97 15.25 1.42
C LEU A 85 -11.25 15.68 2.13
N THR A 86 -11.64 15.00 3.20
CA THR A 86 -12.87 15.21 3.97
C THR A 86 -12.54 15.46 5.44
N ASP A 87 -13.57 15.72 6.26
CA ASP A 87 -13.39 15.94 7.72
C ASP A 87 -13.11 14.59 8.42
N LEU A 88 -11.85 14.18 8.40
CA LEU A 88 -11.33 13.04 9.13
C LEU A 88 -10.29 13.54 10.14
N ASP A 89 -10.23 12.94 11.31
CA ASP A 89 -9.25 13.28 12.32
C ASP A 89 -7.83 12.81 11.91
N GLU A 90 -6.82 13.57 12.33
CA GLU A 90 -5.42 13.15 12.13
C GLU A 90 -5.15 11.85 12.91
N ASN A 91 -4.32 10.99 12.33
CA ASN A 91 -3.93 9.70 12.89
C ASN A 91 -5.06 8.65 13.01
N GLU A 92 -6.17 8.82 12.30
CA GLU A 92 -7.14 7.74 12.11
C GLU A 92 -6.59 6.67 11.16
N PHE A 93 -6.92 5.41 11.45
CA PHE A 93 -6.68 4.32 10.52
C PHE A 93 -7.80 4.23 9.50
N LEU A 94 -7.40 4.25 8.23
CA LEU A 94 -8.33 4.18 7.11
C LEU A 94 -8.09 2.90 6.32
N ILE A 95 -9.16 2.18 6.00
CA ILE A 95 -9.12 0.98 5.17
C ILE A 95 -9.75 1.32 3.83
N PRO A 96 -8.96 1.48 2.75
CA PRO A 96 -9.51 1.62 1.41
C PRO A 96 -10.30 0.37 1.03
N ILE A 97 -11.53 0.55 0.57
CA ILE A 97 -12.35 -0.52 0.00
C ILE A 97 -12.40 -0.45 -1.51
N ARG A 98 -12.09 0.72 -2.05
CA ARG A 98 -12.07 1.03 -3.47
C ARG A 98 -11.06 2.13 -3.73
N ALA A 99 -10.37 2.05 -4.86
CA ALA A 99 -9.42 3.07 -5.31
C ALA A 99 -9.85 3.66 -6.66
N MET A 100 -9.80 5.00 -6.76
CA MET A 100 -9.97 5.69 -8.03
C MET A 100 -8.66 5.64 -8.80
N ARG A 101 -8.74 5.23 -10.05
CA ARG A 101 -7.62 5.06 -10.97
C ARG A 101 -7.32 6.36 -11.72
N ASP A 102 -6.46 7.19 -11.15
CA ASP A 102 -5.98 8.45 -11.77
C ASP A 102 -4.44 8.43 -11.93
N GLU A 103 -3.92 7.25 -12.16
CA GLU A 103 -2.54 6.91 -12.43
C GLU A 103 -2.45 6.06 -13.72
N GLY A 104 -1.26 5.88 -14.26
CA GLY A 104 -1.07 5.15 -15.53
C GLY A 104 -0.84 3.65 -15.38
N THR A 105 -0.37 3.19 -14.23
CA THR A 105 0.17 1.84 -14.03
C THR A 105 -0.88 0.76 -14.03
N SER A 106 -1.99 0.94 -13.33
CA SER A 106 -3.06 -0.06 -13.22
C SER A 106 -3.65 -0.48 -14.57
N TYR A 107 -3.57 0.38 -15.58
CA TYR A 107 -4.05 0.10 -16.95
C TYR A 107 -3.17 -0.90 -17.70
N HIS A 108 -1.97 -1.23 -17.21
CA HIS A 108 -1.14 -2.32 -17.74
C HIS A 108 -1.59 -3.69 -17.23
N TYR A 109 -2.34 -3.73 -16.12
CA TYR A 109 -2.78 -4.95 -15.42
C TYR A 109 -4.25 -5.27 -15.70
N LEU A 110 -5.12 -4.26 -15.71
CA LEU A 110 -6.56 -4.41 -15.89
C LEU A 110 -7.13 -3.48 -16.95
N PRO A 111 -8.23 -3.87 -17.63
CA PRO A 111 -8.95 -3.00 -18.56
C PRO A 111 -9.32 -1.64 -17.94
N ALA A 112 -9.56 -0.65 -18.78
CA ALA A 112 -9.93 0.69 -18.35
C ALA A 112 -11.24 0.68 -17.54
N ALA A 113 -11.18 1.25 -16.36
CA ALA A 113 -12.32 1.49 -15.48
C ALA A 113 -11.99 2.69 -14.60
N ARG A 114 -13.00 3.34 -14.05
CA ARG A 114 -12.81 4.53 -13.18
C ARG A 114 -12.27 4.14 -11.81
N PHE A 115 -12.71 3.00 -11.30
CA PHE A 115 -12.37 2.49 -9.98
C PHE A 115 -11.92 1.03 -10.06
N ILE A 116 -11.23 0.61 -9.01
CA ILE A 116 -10.94 -0.77 -8.71
C ILE A 116 -11.38 -1.06 -7.26
N ASP A 117 -12.06 -2.18 -7.04
CA ASP A 117 -12.42 -2.65 -5.70
C ASP A 117 -11.24 -3.44 -5.11
N LEU A 118 -10.95 -3.22 -3.84
CA LEU A 118 -9.90 -3.95 -3.15
C LEU A 118 -10.40 -5.34 -2.73
N GLU A 119 -9.46 -6.27 -2.51
CA GLU A 119 -9.76 -7.66 -2.19
C GLU A 119 -10.57 -7.80 -0.89
N PRO A 120 -11.83 -8.29 -0.95
CA PRO A 120 -12.71 -8.34 0.21
C PRO A 120 -12.17 -9.18 1.37
N SER A 121 -11.43 -10.24 1.08
CA SER A 121 -10.85 -11.11 2.11
C SER A 121 -9.74 -10.40 2.88
N ALA A 122 -8.95 -9.57 2.22
CA ALA A 122 -7.92 -8.75 2.84
C ALA A 122 -8.55 -7.65 3.73
N ILE A 123 -9.55 -6.93 3.21
CA ILE A 123 -10.31 -5.94 3.99
C ILE A 123 -10.84 -6.57 5.27
N LYS A 124 -11.51 -7.72 5.16
CA LYS A 124 -12.07 -8.42 6.31
C LYS A 124 -11.00 -8.83 7.33
N ALA A 125 -9.84 -9.28 6.88
CA ALA A 125 -8.74 -9.64 7.77
C ALA A 125 -8.20 -8.43 8.55
N ILE A 126 -8.07 -7.27 7.89
CA ILE A 126 -7.65 -6.02 8.53
C ILE A 126 -8.70 -5.58 9.56
N GLU A 127 -9.99 -5.55 9.19
CA GLU A 127 -11.10 -5.20 10.09
C GLU A 127 -11.11 -6.08 11.34
N GLN A 128 -10.99 -7.39 11.18
CA GLN A 128 -10.96 -8.33 12.29
C GLN A 128 -9.77 -8.07 13.22
N THR A 129 -8.62 -7.76 12.67
CA THR A 129 -7.41 -7.47 13.44
C THR A 129 -7.58 -6.16 14.21
N PHE A 130 -8.07 -5.11 13.60
CA PHE A 130 -8.29 -3.82 14.25
C PHE A 130 -9.36 -3.92 15.36
N CYS A 131 -10.44 -4.65 15.10
CA CYS A 131 -11.44 -4.94 16.13
C CYS A 131 -10.85 -5.71 17.32
N ALA A 132 -10.05 -6.74 17.07
CA ALA A 132 -9.43 -7.54 18.13
C ALA A 132 -8.42 -6.73 18.99
N LEU A 133 -7.78 -5.74 18.38
CA LEU A 133 -6.83 -4.85 19.06
C LEU A 133 -7.48 -3.58 19.61
N ASN A 134 -8.80 -3.41 19.47
CA ASN A 134 -9.54 -2.19 19.81
C ASN A 134 -8.97 -0.93 19.14
N ILE A 135 -8.49 -1.04 17.91
CA ILE A 135 -8.02 0.06 17.09
C ILE A 135 -9.21 0.62 16.31
N PRO A 136 -9.59 1.90 16.50
CA PRO A 136 -10.62 2.53 15.69
C PRO A 136 -10.17 2.69 14.24
N PHE A 137 -11.08 2.51 13.30
CA PHE A 137 -10.83 2.68 11.87
C PHE A 137 -12.08 3.12 11.13
N GLN A 138 -11.89 3.67 9.95
CA GLN A 138 -12.97 3.95 9.00
C GLN A 138 -12.67 3.28 7.64
N LYS A 139 -13.72 2.96 6.88
CA LYS A 139 -13.59 2.55 5.48
C LYS A 139 -13.72 3.75 4.56
N CYS A 140 -12.93 3.78 3.50
CA CYS A 140 -12.93 4.90 2.57
C CYS A 140 -12.79 4.48 1.12
N ILE A 141 -13.05 5.42 0.21
CA ILE A 141 -12.61 5.38 -1.18
C ILE A 141 -11.40 6.30 -1.28
N THR A 142 -10.29 5.82 -1.81
CA THR A 142 -9.09 6.61 -2.03
C THR A 142 -8.97 7.04 -3.49
N TRP A 143 -8.34 8.18 -3.72
CA TRP A 143 -7.93 8.65 -5.03
C TRP A 143 -6.43 8.35 -5.21
N THR A 144 -6.07 7.49 -6.17
CA THR A 144 -4.68 7.22 -6.51
C THR A 144 -4.25 8.14 -7.65
N THR A 145 -3.25 8.99 -7.40
CA THR A 145 -2.75 9.98 -8.38
C THR A 145 -1.25 9.80 -8.65
N ASP A 146 -0.82 10.04 -9.90
CA ASP A 146 0.59 10.15 -10.25
C ASP A 146 1.17 11.57 -10.04
N GLY A 147 0.32 12.55 -9.78
CA GLY A 147 0.72 13.96 -9.78
C GLY A 147 0.28 14.73 -8.55
N PHE A 148 0.85 14.44 -7.37
CA PHE A 148 0.43 15.07 -6.12
C PHE A 148 0.56 16.61 -6.12
N PHE A 149 1.50 17.20 -6.85
CA PHE A 149 1.55 18.67 -7.05
C PHE A 149 0.47 19.21 -8.00
N ARG A 150 -0.36 18.33 -8.56
CA ARG A 150 -1.50 18.70 -9.42
C ARG A 150 -2.85 18.52 -8.71
N GLU A 151 -2.86 18.31 -7.42
CA GLU A 151 -4.05 18.28 -6.56
C GLU A 151 -4.59 19.71 -6.34
N THR A 152 -5.05 20.33 -7.44
CA THR A 152 -5.65 21.68 -7.39
C THR A 152 -6.98 21.63 -6.65
N ARG A 153 -7.44 22.79 -6.14
CA ARG A 153 -8.72 22.89 -5.43
C ARG A 153 -9.88 22.30 -6.25
N ASP A 154 -9.97 22.63 -7.52
CA ASP A 154 -11.05 22.13 -8.40
C ASP A 154 -10.97 20.61 -8.57
N MET A 155 -9.75 20.05 -8.69
CA MET A 155 -9.55 18.62 -8.78
C MET A 155 -9.97 17.92 -7.48
N VAL A 156 -9.56 18.44 -6.33
CA VAL A 156 -9.96 17.92 -5.02
C VAL A 156 -11.47 17.90 -4.87
N GLU A 157 -12.15 19.01 -5.16
CA GLU A 157 -13.62 19.07 -5.08
C GLU A 157 -14.31 18.10 -6.06
N TYR A 158 -13.74 17.91 -7.24
CA TYR A 158 -14.21 16.91 -8.19
C TYR A 158 -14.05 15.47 -7.65
N ARG A 159 -12.88 15.13 -7.10
CA ARG A 159 -12.66 13.81 -6.50
C ARG A 159 -13.53 13.54 -5.28
N LYS A 160 -13.75 14.55 -4.45
CA LYS A 160 -14.73 14.49 -3.36
C LYS A 160 -16.14 14.21 -3.87
N SER A 161 -16.56 14.86 -4.96
CA SER A 161 -17.89 14.61 -5.56
C SER A 161 -18.03 13.18 -6.13
N GLU A 162 -16.93 12.50 -6.45
CA GLU A 162 -16.89 11.09 -6.84
C GLU A 162 -16.82 10.14 -5.62
N GLY A 163 -16.82 10.68 -4.40
CA GLY A 163 -16.84 9.91 -3.15
C GLY A 163 -15.47 9.62 -2.55
N CYS A 164 -14.38 10.18 -3.08
CA CYS A 164 -13.05 10.00 -2.51
C CYS A 164 -12.90 10.77 -1.20
N ALA A 165 -12.48 10.10 -0.15
CA ALA A 165 -12.22 10.70 1.16
C ALA A 165 -10.72 10.97 1.39
N THR A 166 -9.86 10.27 0.64
CA THR A 166 -8.40 10.35 0.76
C THR A 166 -7.73 10.37 -0.60
N VAL A 167 -6.45 10.74 -0.62
CA VAL A 167 -5.57 10.70 -1.79
C VAL A 167 -4.21 10.10 -1.42
N GLU A 168 -3.69 9.27 -2.29
CA GLU A 168 -2.37 8.64 -2.22
C GLU A 168 -1.86 8.32 -3.64
N MET A 169 -0.77 7.60 -3.79
CA MET A 169 -0.12 7.44 -5.10
C MET A 169 -0.01 5.99 -5.60
N GLU A 170 -0.51 4.97 -4.89
CA GLU A 170 -0.21 3.57 -5.22
C GLU A 170 -1.39 2.60 -5.18
N CYS A 171 -2.39 2.85 -4.37
CA CYS A 171 -3.43 1.86 -4.02
C CYS A 171 -4.11 1.22 -5.23
N ALA A 172 -4.48 2.01 -6.25
CA ALA A 172 -5.12 1.48 -7.46
C ALA A 172 -4.20 0.55 -8.26
N ALA A 173 -2.91 0.88 -8.35
CA ALA A 173 -1.94 0.07 -9.08
C ALA A 173 -1.60 -1.23 -8.34
N LEU A 174 -1.52 -1.18 -7.00
CA LEU A 174 -1.27 -2.37 -6.17
C LEU A 174 -2.47 -3.32 -6.11
N ALA A 175 -3.69 -2.78 -6.30
CA ALA A 175 -4.92 -3.58 -6.33
C ALA A 175 -5.20 -4.20 -7.71
N ALA A 176 -4.54 -3.73 -8.77
CA ALA A 176 -4.73 -4.20 -10.14
C ALA A 176 -3.90 -5.44 -10.44
#